data_4d740041de32a3b1f4311dbc7a5f422e
#
_entry.id   4d740041de32a3b1f4311dbc7a5f422e
#
_cell.length_a   1.000
_cell.length_b   1.000
_cell.length_c   1.000
_cell.angle_alpha   90.00
_cell.angle_beta   90.00
_cell.angle_gamma   90.00
#
_symmetry.space_group_name_H-M   'P 1'
#
loop_
_entity.id
_entity.type
_entity.pdbx_description
1 polymer ?
#
loop_
_entity_poly.entity_id
_entity_poly.type
_entity_poly.pdbx_seq_one_letter_code
_entity_poly.pdbx_strand_id
1 'polypeptide(L)'
;MKRLLQKIYHCSKVYGFTAAGAVAIVGIVIYERSRNNPVFSSWTTNHDPSVKWDYNWDKREPESVIKPPKETATDDEKLQYKEKLKKVPTATRHIILIRHGQYYDRESLDINRKLTDLGREQAQLTGARLVDMNYPWSKLICSTMTRAQETADIIHKQLPDLPREECDLLREGAPIPPEPPSGNWRPEKQFYKDGARIEAAFRKYFHRADPEQTNDSYEIVVCHANVIRYFVCRALQFPPEGWLRISLNHASITWLYIRPNGRVGLRTLGEAGFMPVNKVSVL
;
A
#
# COMPACT_ATOMS: atom_id res chain seq x y z
N MET A 1 -31.49 -7.64 25.75
CA MET A 1 -32.74 -7.60 24.99
C MET A 1 -34.00 -7.34 25.88
N LYS A 2 -34.36 -8.18 26.88
CA LYS A 2 -35.50 -7.95 27.76
C LYS A 2 -35.56 -6.58 28.45
N ARG A 3 -34.45 -6.07 29.00
CA ARG A 3 -34.39 -4.74 29.67
C ARG A 3 -34.55 -3.57 28.68
N LEU A 4 -34.16 -3.72 27.43
CA LEU A 4 -34.34 -2.69 26.40
C LEU A 4 -35.81 -2.61 25.96
N LEU A 5 -36.45 -3.74 25.74
CA LEU A 5 -37.86 -3.85 25.38
C LEU A 5 -38.76 -3.30 26.50
N GLN A 6 -38.43 -3.54 27.79
CA GLN A 6 -39.14 -2.94 28.91
C GLN A 6 -39.04 -1.41 28.97
N LYS A 7 -37.83 -0.86 28.66
CA LYS A 7 -37.64 0.61 28.59
C LYS A 7 -38.43 1.23 27.41
N ILE A 8 -38.43 0.57 26.25
CA ILE A 8 -39.18 1.04 25.07
C ILE A 8 -40.69 0.99 25.34
N TYR A 9 -41.20 -0.06 25.98
CA TYR A 9 -42.61 -0.18 26.37
C TYR A 9 -43.02 0.88 27.39
N HIS A 10 -42.15 1.24 28.34
CA HIS A 10 -42.39 2.30 29.31
C HIS A 10 -42.40 3.69 28.66
N CYS A 11 -41.47 3.98 27.74
CA CYS A 11 -41.47 5.22 26.96
C CYS A 11 -42.71 5.36 26.05
N SER A 12 -43.19 4.28 25.43
CA SER A 12 -44.38 4.34 24.58
C SER A 12 -45.65 4.73 25.35
N LYS A 13 -45.75 4.30 26.60
CA LYS A 13 -46.87 4.69 27.49
C LYS A 13 -46.81 6.15 27.95
N VAL A 14 -45.61 6.69 28.14
CA VAL A 14 -45.39 8.04 28.66
C VAL A 14 -45.51 9.12 27.58
N TYR A 15 -45.15 8.79 26.34
CA TYR A 15 -45.01 9.73 25.22
C TYR A 15 -46.01 9.52 24.07
N GLY A 16 -46.96 8.60 24.19
CA GLY A 16 -48.01 8.39 23.18
C GLY A 16 -47.54 7.84 21.83
N PHE A 17 -46.35 7.25 21.78
CA PHE A 17 -45.84 6.61 20.55
C PHE A 17 -46.59 5.32 20.24
N THR A 18 -47.06 5.16 19.01
CA THR A 18 -47.64 3.90 18.53
C THR A 18 -46.57 2.80 18.45
N ALA A 19 -46.97 1.55 18.67
CA ALA A 19 -46.06 0.39 18.55
C ALA A 19 -45.31 0.34 17.20
N ALA A 20 -45.93 0.81 16.13
CA ALA A 20 -45.37 0.93 14.80
C ALA A 20 -44.19 1.94 14.76
N GLY A 21 -44.31 3.10 15.44
CA GLY A 21 -43.23 4.07 15.53
C GLY A 21 -42.02 3.57 16.31
N ALA A 22 -42.24 2.82 17.41
CA ALA A 22 -41.19 2.23 18.20
C ALA A 22 -40.40 1.16 17.40
N VAL A 23 -41.09 0.33 16.62
CA VAL A 23 -40.47 -0.67 15.72
C VAL A 23 -39.65 0.01 14.61
N ALA A 24 -40.17 1.11 14.04
CA ALA A 24 -39.46 1.86 13.01
C ALA A 24 -38.15 2.49 13.56
N ILE A 25 -38.23 3.10 14.76
CA ILE A 25 -37.03 3.70 15.39
C ILE A 25 -35.99 2.62 15.73
N VAL A 26 -36.41 1.48 16.28
CA VAL A 26 -35.50 0.35 16.56
C VAL A 26 -34.91 -0.19 15.26
N GLY A 27 -35.72 -0.30 14.20
CA GLY A 27 -35.24 -0.71 12.87
C GLY A 27 -34.19 0.24 12.28
N ILE A 28 -34.41 1.55 12.39
CA ILE A 28 -33.46 2.58 11.94
C ILE A 28 -32.14 2.53 12.74
N VAL A 29 -32.25 2.43 14.08
CA VAL A 29 -31.03 2.34 14.93
C VAL A 29 -30.26 1.06 14.68
N ILE A 30 -30.92 -0.07 14.43
CA ILE A 30 -30.25 -1.32 14.06
C ILE A 30 -29.63 -1.20 12.66
N TYR A 31 -30.33 -0.58 11.71
CA TYR A 31 -29.83 -0.35 10.36
C TYR A 31 -28.63 0.59 10.34
N GLU A 32 -28.66 1.72 11.05
CA GLU A 32 -27.54 2.65 11.16
C GLU A 32 -26.35 2.01 11.88
N ARG A 33 -26.58 1.22 12.92
CA ARG A 33 -25.54 0.50 13.65
C ARG A 33 -24.92 -0.62 12.81
N SER A 34 -25.72 -1.27 11.95
CA SER A 34 -25.26 -2.26 10.97
C SER A 34 -24.44 -1.62 9.83
N ARG A 35 -24.76 -0.38 9.47
CA ARG A 35 -24.10 0.35 8.40
C ARG A 35 -22.74 0.94 8.85
N ASN A 36 -22.62 1.29 10.12
CA ASN A 36 -21.41 1.88 10.71
C ASN A 36 -20.47 0.87 11.38
N ASN A 37 -20.93 -0.36 11.61
CA ASN A 37 -20.02 -1.43 12.01
C ASN A 37 -19.52 -2.11 10.72
N PRO A 38 -18.20 -2.11 10.44
CA PRO A 38 -17.68 -2.99 9.41
C PRO A 38 -18.10 -4.41 9.76
N VAL A 39 -18.91 -5.03 8.90
CA VAL A 39 -19.27 -6.44 9.05
C VAL A 39 -17.96 -7.20 8.81
N PHE A 40 -17.29 -7.55 9.89
CA PHE A 40 -16.26 -8.56 9.84
C PHE A 40 -16.98 -9.89 9.56
N SER A 41 -17.14 -10.24 8.28
CA SER A 41 -17.60 -11.56 7.89
C SER A 41 -16.50 -12.57 8.21
N SER A 42 -16.43 -12.97 9.47
CA SER A 42 -15.70 -14.15 9.88
C SER A 42 -16.62 -15.35 9.63
N TRP A 43 -16.08 -16.43 9.10
CA TRP A 43 -16.77 -17.69 8.87
C TRP A 43 -17.30 -18.32 10.17
N THR A 44 -16.75 -17.89 11.28
CA THR A 44 -17.15 -18.32 12.63
C THR A 44 -17.34 -17.12 13.52
N THR A 45 -18.47 -17.02 14.18
CA THR A 45 -18.80 -15.92 15.11
C THR A 45 -17.88 -15.85 16.34
N ASN A 46 -17.07 -16.91 16.58
CA ASN A 46 -16.22 -17.08 17.76
C ASN A 46 -14.71 -17.08 17.42
N HIS A 47 -14.33 -16.77 16.16
CA HIS A 47 -12.92 -16.67 15.80
C HIS A 47 -12.35 -15.30 16.20
N ASP A 48 -11.33 -15.32 17.07
CA ASP A 48 -10.52 -14.13 17.36
C ASP A 48 -9.22 -14.24 16.56
N PRO A 49 -8.96 -13.34 15.59
CA PRO A 49 -7.77 -13.41 14.76
C PRO A 49 -6.52 -13.16 15.60
N SER A 50 -5.47 -13.95 15.36
CA SER A 50 -4.17 -13.81 16.04
C SER A 50 -3.50 -12.46 15.74
N VAL A 51 -3.79 -11.87 14.57
CA VAL A 51 -3.30 -10.56 14.14
C VAL A 51 -4.49 -9.74 13.63
N LYS A 52 -4.62 -8.52 14.14
CA LYS A 52 -5.65 -7.57 13.72
C LYS A 52 -5.05 -6.56 12.76
N TRP A 53 -5.82 -6.22 11.71
CA TRP A 53 -5.44 -5.20 10.76
C TRP A 53 -5.50 -3.80 11.40
N ASP A 54 -4.40 -3.02 11.32
CA ASP A 54 -4.41 -1.59 11.64
C ASP A 54 -4.90 -0.81 10.42
N TYR A 55 -6.11 -0.28 10.49
CA TYR A 55 -6.69 0.53 9.41
C TYR A 55 -6.04 1.89 9.26
N ASN A 56 -5.39 2.39 10.30
CA ASN A 56 -4.71 3.69 10.30
C ASN A 56 -3.17 3.56 10.23
N TRP A 57 -2.69 2.49 9.61
CA TRP A 57 -1.26 2.18 9.47
C TRP A 57 -0.46 3.28 8.76
N ASP A 58 -1.08 4.05 7.87
CA ASP A 58 -0.48 5.16 7.14
C ASP A 58 -0.65 6.52 7.86
N LYS A 59 -1.36 6.54 9.00
CA LYS A 59 -1.69 7.73 9.80
C LYS A 59 -2.41 8.82 9.00
N ARG A 60 -3.24 8.42 8.04
CA ARG A 60 -3.99 9.32 7.16
C ARG A 60 -5.51 9.34 7.41
N GLU A 61 -5.99 8.75 8.48
CA GLU A 61 -7.36 8.99 8.91
C GLU A 61 -7.56 10.46 9.25
N PRO A 62 -8.70 11.07 8.91
CA PRO A 62 -8.95 12.48 9.15
C PRO A 62 -8.62 12.94 10.58
N GLU A 63 -8.96 12.14 11.56
CA GLU A 63 -8.67 12.39 12.99
C GLU A 63 -7.14 12.41 13.29
N SER A 64 -6.33 11.71 12.50
CA SER A 64 -4.87 11.68 12.65
C SER A 64 -4.17 12.86 11.98
N VAL A 65 -4.80 13.45 10.97
CA VAL A 65 -4.23 14.53 10.14
C VAL A 65 -4.70 15.91 10.60
N ILE A 66 -5.98 16.01 11.01
CA ILE A 66 -6.61 17.28 11.35
C ILE A 66 -6.53 17.50 12.85
N LYS A 67 -5.84 18.58 13.28
CA LYS A 67 -5.76 18.92 14.70
C LYS A 67 -7.17 19.22 15.24
N PRO A 68 -7.55 18.64 16.40
CA PRO A 68 -8.77 19.02 17.06
C PRO A 68 -8.75 20.49 17.46
N PRO A 69 -9.90 21.17 17.44
CA PRO A 69 -10.00 22.57 17.87
C PRO A 69 -9.68 22.70 19.36
N LYS A 70 -9.17 23.85 19.76
CA LYS A 70 -8.93 24.15 21.17
C LYS A 70 -10.28 24.18 21.93
N GLU A 71 -10.25 23.96 23.25
CA GLU A 71 -11.47 24.07 24.09
C GLU A 71 -12.16 25.43 23.96
N THR A 72 -11.38 26.51 23.74
CA THR A 72 -11.85 27.89 23.54
C THR A 72 -12.28 28.19 22.11
N ALA A 73 -12.32 27.22 21.22
CA ALA A 73 -12.68 27.40 19.82
C ALA A 73 -14.15 27.83 19.67
N THR A 74 -14.40 28.69 18.70
CA THR A 74 -15.73 29.15 18.34
C THR A 74 -16.60 28.00 17.76
N ASP A 75 -17.90 28.16 17.72
CA ASP A 75 -18.77 27.13 17.13
C ASP A 75 -18.58 26.99 15.65
N ASP A 76 -18.17 28.06 14.94
CA ASP A 76 -17.78 28.01 13.54
C ASP A 76 -16.51 27.20 13.32
N GLU A 77 -15.50 27.34 14.16
CA GLU A 77 -14.26 26.53 14.09
C GLU A 77 -14.56 25.06 14.37
N LYS A 78 -15.43 24.76 15.32
CA LYS A 78 -15.89 23.38 15.59
C LYS A 78 -16.68 22.78 14.43
N LEU A 79 -17.51 23.60 13.76
CA LEU A 79 -18.24 23.19 12.57
C LEU A 79 -17.29 22.90 11.40
N GLN A 80 -16.33 23.81 11.14
CA GLN A 80 -15.31 23.59 10.11
C GLN A 80 -14.48 22.33 10.37
N TYR A 81 -14.13 22.05 11.62
CA TYR A 81 -13.45 20.81 11.99
C TYR A 81 -14.30 19.57 11.64
N LYS A 82 -15.59 19.57 12.00
CA LYS A 82 -16.50 18.48 11.64
C LYS A 82 -16.64 18.28 10.13
N GLU A 83 -16.68 19.37 9.36
CA GLU A 83 -16.72 19.29 7.88
C GLU A 83 -15.42 18.73 7.29
N LYS A 84 -14.27 19.11 7.84
CA LYS A 84 -12.98 18.54 7.43
C LYS A 84 -12.90 17.05 7.74
N LEU A 85 -13.42 16.58 8.86
CA LEU A 85 -13.47 15.16 9.20
C LEU A 85 -14.32 14.31 8.24
N LYS A 86 -15.26 14.92 7.53
CA LYS A 86 -16.08 14.23 6.51
C LYS A 86 -15.32 13.99 5.19
N LYS A 87 -14.21 14.70 4.97
CA LYS A 87 -13.40 14.54 3.77
C LYS A 87 -12.58 13.26 3.87
N VAL A 88 -13.12 12.19 3.33
CA VAL A 88 -12.46 10.88 3.26
C VAL A 88 -12.01 10.60 1.82
N PRO A 89 -10.88 9.90 1.63
CA PRO A 89 -10.46 9.46 0.31
C PRO A 89 -11.54 8.61 -0.36
N THR A 90 -11.66 8.73 -1.68
CA THR A 90 -12.56 7.91 -2.51
C THR A 90 -11.83 7.06 -3.53
N ALA A 91 -10.65 7.49 -3.93
CA ALA A 91 -9.84 6.83 -4.95
C ALA A 91 -8.97 5.69 -4.38
N THR A 92 -8.74 4.67 -5.20
CA THR A 92 -7.76 3.60 -4.94
C THR A 92 -6.42 3.97 -5.57
N ARG A 93 -5.32 3.73 -4.85
CA ARG A 93 -3.98 3.86 -5.41
C ARG A 93 -3.44 2.48 -5.76
N HIS A 94 -2.99 2.32 -7.01
CA HIS A 94 -2.30 1.13 -7.50
C HIS A 94 -0.82 1.43 -7.58
N ILE A 95 -0.01 0.61 -6.91
CA ILE A 95 1.45 0.72 -6.88
C ILE A 95 2.04 -0.52 -7.54
N ILE A 96 2.70 -0.30 -8.66
CA ILE A 96 3.30 -1.34 -9.50
C ILE A 96 4.81 -1.29 -9.31
N LEU A 97 5.32 -2.21 -8.50
CA LEU A 97 6.74 -2.32 -8.19
C LEU A 97 7.41 -3.21 -9.23
N ILE A 98 8.49 -2.74 -9.83
CA ILE A 98 9.27 -3.45 -10.83
C ILE A 98 10.70 -3.62 -10.31
N ARG A 99 11.18 -4.85 -10.20
CA ARG A 99 12.59 -5.11 -9.95
C ARG A 99 13.39 -4.77 -11.21
N HIS A 100 14.56 -4.15 -11.08
CA HIS A 100 15.46 -3.94 -12.21
C HIS A 100 15.77 -5.25 -12.96
N GLY A 101 16.13 -5.17 -14.23
CA GLY A 101 16.58 -6.29 -15.06
C GLY A 101 17.90 -6.90 -14.58
N GLN A 102 18.31 -8.03 -15.17
CA GLN A 102 19.59 -8.66 -14.88
C GLN A 102 20.74 -7.69 -15.17
N TYR A 103 21.78 -7.71 -14.33
CA TYR A 103 22.88 -6.75 -14.38
C TYR A 103 24.24 -7.38 -14.05
N TYR A 104 25.32 -6.70 -14.32
CA TYR A 104 26.67 -7.11 -13.96
C TYR A 104 26.90 -6.91 -12.45
N ASP A 105 26.66 -7.95 -11.66
CA ASP A 105 26.62 -7.92 -10.19
C ASP A 105 27.99 -7.90 -9.53
N ARG A 106 29.05 -8.36 -10.25
CA ARG A 106 30.43 -8.43 -9.75
C ARG A 106 31.18 -7.11 -9.79
N GLU A 107 30.61 -6.10 -10.44
CA GLU A 107 31.18 -4.77 -10.50
C GLU A 107 31.15 -4.08 -9.13
N SER A 108 32.26 -3.41 -8.77
CA SER A 108 32.39 -2.74 -7.47
C SER A 108 31.67 -1.41 -7.42
N LEU A 109 31.75 -0.62 -8.51
CA LEU A 109 31.14 0.70 -8.61
C LEU A 109 29.72 0.60 -9.20
N ASP A 110 28.78 1.34 -8.63
CA ASP A 110 27.39 1.33 -9.09
C ASP A 110 27.26 1.74 -10.56
N ILE A 111 28.06 2.69 -11.02
CA ILE A 111 28.03 3.15 -12.42
C ILE A 111 28.36 2.04 -13.45
N ASN A 112 29.08 1.01 -13.02
CA ASN A 112 29.44 -0.14 -13.85
C ASN A 112 28.42 -1.28 -13.74
N ARG A 113 27.53 -1.26 -12.76
CA ARG A 113 26.47 -2.24 -12.54
C ARG A 113 25.32 -2.06 -13.53
N LYS A 114 25.66 -2.03 -14.81
CA LYS A 114 24.74 -1.88 -15.93
C LYS A 114 23.94 -3.16 -16.17
N LEU A 115 22.85 -3.04 -16.89
CA LEU A 115 22.09 -4.20 -17.34
C LEU A 115 22.92 -5.05 -18.30
N THR A 116 22.79 -6.37 -18.21
CA THR A 116 23.24 -7.28 -19.26
C THR A 116 22.31 -7.17 -20.49
N ASP A 117 22.68 -7.80 -21.59
CA ASP A 117 21.80 -7.86 -22.76
C ASP A 117 20.48 -8.55 -22.41
N LEU A 118 20.52 -9.63 -21.63
CA LEU A 118 19.30 -10.25 -21.08
C LEU A 118 18.50 -9.28 -20.21
N GLY A 119 19.16 -8.51 -19.36
CA GLY A 119 18.46 -7.52 -18.52
C GLY A 119 17.75 -6.43 -19.32
N ARG A 120 18.32 -6.00 -20.45
CA ARG A 120 17.70 -5.06 -21.38
C ARG A 120 16.47 -5.66 -22.06
N GLU A 121 16.58 -6.92 -22.51
CA GLU A 121 15.43 -7.64 -23.08
C GLU A 121 14.30 -7.81 -22.05
N GLN A 122 14.65 -8.18 -20.80
CA GLN A 122 13.68 -8.27 -19.71
C GLN A 122 12.94 -6.94 -19.47
N ALA A 123 13.68 -5.83 -19.45
CA ALA A 123 13.09 -4.51 -19.30
C ALA A 123 12.19 -4.12 -20.48
N GLN A 124 12.55 -4.51 -21.71
CA GLN A 124 11.72 -4.32 -22.90
C GLN A 124 10.40 -5.11 -22.81
N LEU A 125 10.47 -6.38 -22.41
CA LEU A 125 9.29 -7.24 -22.23
C LEU A 125 8.37 -6.68 -21.14
N THR A 126 8.93 -6.18 -20.05
CA THR A 126 8.14 -5.54 -18.98
C THR A 126 7.49 -4.26 -19.47
N GLY A 127 8.19 -3.43 -20.22
CA GLY A 127 7.61 -2.22 -20.84
C GLY A 127 6.46 -2.56 -21.77
N ALA A 128 6.64 -3.56 -22.67
CA ALA A 128 5.57 -4.03 -23.55
C ALA A 128 4.36 -4.53 -22.75
N ARG A 129 4.60 -5.30 -21.68
CA ARG A 129 3.53 -5.77 -20.79
C ARG A 129 2.73 -4.63 -20.17
N LEU A 130 3.40 -3.55 -19.74
CA LEU A 130 2.72 -2.37 -19.18
C LEU A 130 1.88 -1.64 -20.24
N VAL A 131 2.36 -1.56 -21.47
CA VAL A 131 1.58 -1.01 -22.60
C VAL A 131 0.34 -1.86 -22.86
N ASP A 132 0.48 -3.19 -22.95
CA ASP A 132 -0.63 -4.13 -23.17
C ASP A 132 -1.68 -4.09 -22.06
N MET A 133 -1.26 -3.84 -20.83
CA MET A 133 -2.17 -3.68 -19.70
C MET A 133 -3.08 -2.45 -19.82
N ASN A 134 -2.66 -1.44 -20.55
CA ASN A 134 -3.43 -0.25 -20.94
C ASN A 134 -4.16 0.46 -19.79
N TYR A 135 -3.49 0.59 -18.62
CA TYR A 135 -4.00 1.39 -17.51
C TYR A 135 -3.64 2.87 -17.67
N PRO A 136 -4.37 3.79 -17.03
CA PRO A 136 -4.04 5.20 -17.02
C PRO A 136 -2.85 5.47 -16.10
N TRP A 137 -1.66 5.12 -16.56
CA TRP A 137 -0.42 5.30 -15.80
C TRP A 137 -0.24 6.77 -15.42
N SER A 138 0.03 7.06 -14.15
CA SER A 138 0.10 8.42 -13.64
C SER A 138 1.53 8.96 -13.54
N LYS A 139 2.50 8.11 -13.20
CA LYS A 139 3.92 8.45 -13.12
C LYS A 139 4.82 7.22 -13.04
N LEU A 140 6.09 7.41 -13.38
CA LEU A 140 7.17 6.44 -13.20
C LEU A 140 8.18 7.00 -12.20
N ILE A 141 8.42 6.27 -11.13
CA ILE A 141 9.40 6.59 -10.10
C ILE A 141 10.51 5.56 -10.19
N CYS A 142 11.77 5.96 -10.13
CA CYS A 142 12.87 5.02 -10.16
C CYS A 142 13.94 5.29 -9.11
N SER A 143 14.59 4.21 -8.67
CA SER A 143 15.80 4.29 -7.86
C SER A 143 16.93 4.93 -8.65
N THR A 144 17.81 5.68 -7.98
CA THR A 144 18.98 6.33 -8.59
C THR A 144 20.15 5.37 -8.88
N MET A 145 20.02 4.06 -8.63
CA MET A 145 21.05 3.09 -8.97
C MET A 145 21.03 2.74 -10.46
N THR A 146 22.21 2.63 -11.07
CA THR A 146 22.42 2.48 -12.52
C THR A 146 21.51 1.43 -13.17
N ARG A 147 21.43 0.22 -12.63
CA ARG A 147 20.59 -0.86 -13.17
C ARG A 147 19.09 -0.55 -13.13
N ALA A 148 18.64 0.19 -12.13
CA ALA A 148 17.24 0.60 -12.02
C ALA A 148 16.94 1.76 -13.00
N GLN A 149 17.87 2.68 -13.17
CA GLN A 149 17.80 3.76 -14.15
C GLN A 149 17.71 3.21 -15.57
N GLU A 150 18.62 2.31 -15.98
CA GLU A 150 18.56 1.70 -17.31
C GLU A 150 17.26 0.92 -17.54
N THR A 151 16.75 0.20 -16.52
CA THR A 151 15.47 -0.49 -16.61
C THR A 151 14.32 0.52 -16.82
N ALA A 152 14.31 1.61 -16.05
CA ALA A 152 13.33 2.65 -16.15
C ALA A 152 13.38 3.39 -17.50
N ASP A 153 14.59 3.64 -18.03
CA ASP A 153 14.80 4.27 -19.34
C ASP A 153 14.17 3.43 -20.47
N ILE A 154 14.35 2.11 -20.42
CA ILE A 154 13.81 1.20 -21.42
C ILE A 154 12.28 1.14 -21.34
N ILE A 155 11.72 1.08 -20.14
CA ILE A 155 10.27 1.11 -19.93
C ILE A 155 9.68 2.46 -20.38
N HIS A 156 10.32 3.58 -20.00
CA HIS A 156 9.85 4.92 -20.30
C HIS A 156 9.84 5.21 -21.80
N LYS A 157 10.77 4.62 -22.59
CA LYS A 157 10.71 4.72 -24.06
C LYS A 157 9.42 4.18 -24.67
N GLN A 158 8.73 3.26 -23.99
CA GLN A 158 7.46 2.69 -24.45
C GLN A 158 6.24 3.44 -23.86
N LEU A 159 6.47 4.27 -22.84
CA LEU A 159 5.49 5.12 -22.17
C LEU A 159 6.02 6.56 -22.09
N PRO A 160 6.28 7.24 -23.24
CA PRO A 160 7.09 8.47 -23.28
C PRO A 160 6.43 9.66 -22.58
N ASP A 161 5.10 9.70 -22.54
CA ASP A 161 4.34 10.80 -21.94
C ASP A 161 4.23 10.69 -20.41
N LEU A 162 4.76 9.62 -19.83
CA LEU A 162 4.64 9.38 -18.40
C LEU A 162 5.64 10.25 -17.60
N PRO A 163 5.17 11.10 -16.68
CA PRO A 163 6.06 11.88 -15.82
C PRO A 163 7.02 10.96 -15.06
N ARG A 164 8.32 11.31 -15.03
CA ARG A 164 9.38 10.52 -14.38
C ARG A 164 9.97 11.26 -13.18
N GLU A 165 10.17 10.53 -12.09
CA GLU A 165 10.79 10.99 -10.85
C GLU A 165 11.91 10.02 -10.43
N GLU A 166 13.02 10.56 -9.91
CA GLU A 166 14.11 9.77 -9.33
C GLU A 166 14.10 9.89 -7.80
N CYS A 167 14.46 8.80 -7.11
CA CYS A 167 14.42 8.80 -5.66
C CYS A 167 15.53 7.94 -5.04
N ASP A 168 16.43 8.60 -4.28
CA ASP A 168 17.50 7.94 -3.54
C ASP A 168 17.00 7.01 -2.43
N LEU A 169 15.82 7.28 -1.90
CA LEU A 169 15.25 6.44 -0.86
C LEU A 169 14.99 5.01 -1.34
N LEU A 170 14.79 4.83 -2.66
CA LEU A 170 14.52 3.53 -3.30
C LEU A 170 15.77 2.70 -3.58
N ARG A 171 17.00 3.20 -3.30
CA ARG A 171 18.25 2.45 -3.53
C ARG A 171 18.24 1.14 -2.77
N GLU A 172 18.89 0.10 -3.32
CA GLU A 172 18.99 -1.22 -2.68
C GLU A 172 19.67 -1.15 -1.32
N GLY A 173 19.29 -2.07 -0.44
CA GLY A 173 19.84 -2.15 0.91
C GLY A 173 19.28 -3.30 1.72
N ALA A 174 19.67 -3.34 2.99
CA ALA A 174 19.21 -4.32 3.98
C ALA A 174 18.20 -3.65 4.92
N PRO A 175 16.88 -3.87 4.74
CA PRO A 175 15.85 -3.11 5.47
C PRO A 175 15.79 -3.43 6.96
N ILE A 176 15.91 -4.68 7.34
CA ILE A 176 15.84 -5.19 8.72
C ILE A 176 16.53 -6.56 8.75
N PRO A 177 17.12 -7.00 9.88
CA PRO A 177 17.61 -8.36 9.99
C PRO A 177 16.52 -9.38 9.65
N PRO A 178 16.81 -10.33 8.75
CA PRO A 178 15.81 -11.31 8.32
C PRO A 178 15.63 -12.43 9.34
N GLU A 179 14.42 -13.02 9.37
CA GLU A 179 14.11 -14.25 10.07
C GLU A 179 13.56 -15.29 9.07
N PRO A 180 14.20 -16.48 8.92
CA PRO A 180 15.43 -16.92 9.58
C PRO A 180 16.66 -16.11 9.17
N PRO A 181 17.69 -16.02 10.05
CA PRO A 181 18.89 -15.24 9.76
C PRO A 181 19.67 -15.82 8.56
N SER A 182 20.23 -14.95 7.75
CA SER A 182 21.03 -15.32 6.58
C SER A 182 22.53 -15.13 6.85
N GLY A 183 23.08 -15.87 7.81
CA GLY A 183 24.50 -15.82 8.17
C GLY A 183 24.99 -14.39 8.45
N ASN A 184 26.30 -14.17 8.21
CA ASN A 184 26.94 -12.85 8.36
C ASN A 184 26.85 -11.99 7.09
N TRP A 185 25.75 -12.06 6.36
CA TRP A 185 25.56 -11.42 5.07
C TRP A 185 25.79 -9.90 5.07
N ARG A 186 25.36 -9.23 6.15
CA ARG A 186 25.54 -7.79 6.32
C ARG A 186 25.88 -7.45 7.77
N PRO A 187 26.78 -6.46 8.01
CA PRO A 187 27.02 -5.99 9.37
C PRO A 187 25.79 -5.25 9.91
N GLU A 188 25.57 -5.36 11.22
CA GLU A 188 24.42 -4.76 11.92
C GLU A 188 24.23 -3.28 11.60
N LYS A 189 25.31 -2.50 11.56
CA LYS A 189 25.30 -1.08 11.20
C LYS A 189 24.59 -0.78 9.88
N GLN A 190 24.64 -1.70 8.92
CA GLN A 190 24.01 -1.49 7.61
C GLN A 190 22.50 -1.56 7.69
N PHE A 191 21.94 -2.46 8.51
CA PHE A 191 20.48 -2.52 8.71
C PHE A 191 19.93 -1.22 9.29
N TYR A 192 20.63 -0.58 10.23
CA TYR A 192 20.21 0.71 10.76
C TYR A 192 20.20 1.79 9.68
N LYS A 193 21.27 1.89 8.87
CA LYS A 193 21.40 2.89 7.81
C LYS A 193 20.36 2.70 6.70
N ASP A 194 20.27 1.49 6.17
CA ASP A 194 19.40 1.16 5.06
C ASP A 194 17.93 1.10 5.49
N GLY A 195 17.67 0.55 6.68
CA GLY A 195 16.32 0.38 7.20
C GLY A 195 15.58 1.70 7.38
N ALA A 196 16.21 2.70 7.95
CA ALA A 196 15.61 4.03 8.11
C ALA A 196 15.26 4.66 6.75
N ARG A 197 16.16 4.54 5.76
CA ARG A 197 15.96 5.04 4.40
C ARG A 197 14.82 4.31 3.68
N ILE A 198 14.82 2.98 3.74
CA ILE A 198 13.80 2.14 3.08
C ILE A 198 12.43 2.35 3.74
N GLU A 199 12.35 2.46 5.06
CA GLU A 199 11.10 2.80 5.75
C GLU A 199 10.61 4.20 5.38
N ALA A 200 11.51 5.19 5.21
CA ALA A 200 11.14 6.51 4.72
C ALA A 200 10.55 6.44 3.29
N ALA A 201 11.13 5.61 2.41
CA ALA A 201 10.57 5.35 1.09
C ALA A 201 9.18 4.71 1.17
N PHE A 202 9.00 3.72 2.05
CA PHE A 202 7.70 3.12 2.28
C PHE A 202 6.66 4.17 2.65
N ARG A 203 6.93 5.00 3.64
CA ARG A 203 6.01 6.06 4.09
C ARG A 203 5.73 7.13 3.03
N LYS A 204 6.72 7.42 2.17
CA LYS A 204 6.55 8.38 1.07
C LYS A 204 5.57 7.88 0.02
N TYR A 205 5.61 6.58 -0.33
CA TYR A 205 4.87 6.05 -1.46
C TYR A 205 3.65 5.22 -1.08
N PHE A 206 3.66 4.60 0.10
CA PHE A 206 2.56 3.74 0.56
C PHE A 206 1.68 4.50 1.55
N HIS A 207 0.57 4.97 1.07
CA HIS A 207 -0.50 5.61 1.84
C HIS A 207 -1.77 5.61 0.99
N ARG A 208 -2.93 5.77 1.62
CA ARG A 208 -4.19 5.94 0.89
C ARG A 208 -4.19 7.25 0.10
N ALA A 209 -5.07 7.37 -0.88
CA ALA A 209 -5.23 8.57 -1.69
C ALA A 209 -5.51 9.80 -0.80
N ASP A 210 -5.14 10.98 -1.28
CA ASP A 210 -5.56 12.22 -0.64
C ASP A 210 -7.07 12.44 -0.87
N PRO A 211 -7.78 13.10 0.04
CA PRO A 211 -9.24 13.33 -0.10
C PRO A 211 -9.64 14.07 -1.37
N GLU A 212 -8.75 14.86 -1.93
CA GLU A 212 -8.92 15.61 -3.15
C GLU A 212 -8.74 14.77 -4.43
N GLN A 213 -8.12 13.59 -4.31
CA GLN A 213 -7.95 12.67 -5.43
C GLN A 213 -9.28 11.97 -5.73
N THR A 214 -9.87 12.25 -6.89
CA THR A 214 -11.17 11.70 -7.30
C THR A 214 -11.08 10.42 -8.11
N ASN A 215 -9.97 10.23 -8.84
CA ASN A 215 -9.74 9.09 -9.72
C ASN A 215 -8.67 8.16 -9.17
N ASP A 216 -8.79 6.87 -9.46
CA ASP A 216 -7.75 5.88 -9.15
C ASP A 216 -6.42 6.26 -9.82
N SER A 217 -5.29 6.03 -9.13
CA SER A 217 -3.95 6.25 -9.68
C SER A 217 -3.20 4.95 -9.88
N TYR A 218 -2.31 4.93 -10.90
CA TYR A 218 -1.49 3.78 -11.28
C TYR A 218 -0.04 4.23 -11.38
N GLU A 219 0.73 3.97 -10.33
CA GLU A 219 2.10 4.45 -10.17
C GLU A 219 3.10 3.32 -10.41
N ILE A 220 4.05 3.50 -11.32
CA ILE A 220 5.12 2.55 -11.61
C ILE A 220 6.35 2.93 -10.78
N VAL A 221 6.90 1.97 -10.04
CA VAL A 221 8.09 2.16 -9.19
C VAL A 221 9.15 1.13 -9.56
N VAL A 222 10.22 1.57 -10.22
CA VAL A 222 11.36 0.71 -10.61
C VAL A 222 12.42 0.77 -9.51
N CYS A 223 12.64 -0.36 -8.84
CA CYS A 223 13.59 -0.44 -7.74
C CYS A 223 14.21 -1.84 -7.59
N HIS A 224 14.39 -2.36 -6.39
CA HIS A 224 15.25 -3.50 -6.09
C HIS A 224 14.51 -4.58 -5.30
N ALA A 225 15.07 -5.79 -5.31
CA ALA A 225 14.43 -6.94 -4.69
C ALA A 225 14.17 -6.76 -3.19
N ASN A 226 15.16 -6.32 -2.41
CA ASN A 226 14.99 -6.19 -0.96
C ASN A 226 14.00 -5.08 -0.58
N VAL A 227 14.01 -3.98 -1.34
CA VAL A 227 13.04 -2.88 -1.17
C VAL A 227 11.61 -3.36 -1.43
N ILE A 228 11.39 -4.07 -2.55
CA ILE A 228 10.06 -4.61 -2.90
C ILE A 228 9.59 -5.62 -1.85
N ARG A 229 10.44 -6.57 -1.45
CA ARG A 229 10.15 -7.58 -0.44
C ARG A 229 9.71 -6.95 0.88
N TYR A 230 10.46 -5.96 1.33
CA TYR A 230 10.14 -5.21 2.55
C TYR A 230 8.82 -4.45 2.42
N PHE A 231 8.61 -3.75 1.30
CA PHE A 231 7.36 -3.02 1.05
C PHE A 231 6.14 -3.94 1.05
N VAL A 232 6.25 -5.12 0.45
CA VAL A 232 5.17 -6.12 0.47
C VAL A 232 4.85 -6.56 1.90
N CYS A 233 5.86 -6.92 2.71
CA CYS A 233 5.64 -7.30 4.11
C CYS A 233 5.00 -6.15 4.90
N ARG A 234 5.52 -4.94 4.78
CA ARG A 234 5.02 -3.76 5.49
C ARG A 234 3.58 -3.40 5.08
N ALA A 235 3.30 -3.38 3.77
CA ALA A 235 1.98 -3.02 3.24
C ALA A 235 0.89 -4.02 3.64
N LEU A 236 1.23 -5.30 3.70
CA LEU A 236 0.32 -6.38 4.11
C LEU A 236 0.31 -6.63 5.62
N GLN A 237 1.05 -5.83 6.39
CA GLN A 237 1.20 -5.97 7.84
C GLN A 237 1.69 -7.37 8.26
N PHE A 238 2.50 -8.00 7.42
CA PHE A 238 3.24 -9.20 7.79
C PHE A 238 4.48 -8.81 8.62
N PRO A 239 5.03 -9.72 9.44
CA PRO A 239 6.31 -9.48 10.10
C PRO A 239 7.36 -9.07 9.07
N PRO A 240 7.92 -7.84 9.15
CA PRO A 240 8.83 -7.33 8.13
C PRO A 240 10.13 -8.15 8.04
N GLU A 241 10.53 -8.84 9.09
CA GLU A 241 11.68 -9.76 9.14
C GLU A 241 11.56 -10.92 8.15
N GLY A 242 10.33 -11.24 7.73
CA GLY A 242 10.04 -12.30 6.74
C GLY A 242 10.38 -11.93 5.28
N TRP A 243 10.92 -10.76 5.02
CA TRP A 243 11.14 -10.25 3.66
C TRP A 243 12.03 -11.15 2.77
N LEU A 244 13.03 -11.85 3.32
CA LEU A 244 13.87 -12.79 2.57
C LEU A 244 13.17 -14.10 2.17
N ARG A 245 11.99 -14.37 2.71
CA ARG A 245 11.18 -15.54 2.31
C ARG A 245 10.52 -15.37 0.94
N ILE A 246 10.58 -14.16 0.37
CA ILE A 246 9.98 -13.81 -0.92
C ILE A 246 11.07 -13.88 -2.00
N SER A 247 10.81 -14.58 -3.09
CA SER A 247 11.64 -14.57 -4.30
C SER A 247 11.03 -13.68 -5.37
N LEU A 248 11.86 -12.94 -6.10
CA LEU A 248 11.43 -12.05 -7.18
C LEU A 248 12.34 -12.22 -8.40
N ASN A 249 11.75 -12.43 -9.57
CA ASN A 249 12.51 -12.46 -10.81
C ASN A 249 12.99 -11.06 -11.22
N HIS A 250 14.07 -10.98 -12.03
CA HIS A 250 14.48 -9.73 -12.65
C HIS A 250 13.38 -9.18 -13.57
N ALA A 251 13.21 -7.87 -13.57
CA ALA A 251 12.19 -7.13 -14.29
C ALA A 251 10.74 -7.60 -14.02
N SER A 252 10.51 -8.39 -12.96
CA SER A 252 9.17 -8.86 -12.57
C SER A 252 8.30 -7.74 -12.02
N ILE A 253 6.99 -7.94 -12.14
CA ILE A 253 5.95 -7.01 -11.68
C ILE A 253 5.36 -7.50 -10.36
N THR A 254 5.33 -6.63 -9.36
CA THR A 254 4.59 -6.82 -8.11
C THR A 254 3.56 -5.70 -7.99
N TRP A 255 2.29 -6.05 -7.82
CA TRP A 255 1.20 -5.09 -7.83
C TRP A 255 0.46 -5.09 -6.52
N LEU A 256 0.53 -3.98 -5.79
CA LEU A 256 -0.29 -3.70 -4.62
C LEU A 256 -1.34 -2.62 -4.94
N TYR A 257 -2.44 -2.63 -4.20
CA TYR A 257 -3.42 -1.56 -4.25
C TYR A 257 -3.85 -1.15 -2.84
N ILE A 258 -4.06 0.15 -2.65
CA ILE A 258 -4.43 0.75 -1.36
C ILE A 258 -5.81 1.37 -1.53
N ARG A 259 -6.79 0.83 -0.81
CA ARG A 259 -8.19 1.31 -0.86
C ARG A 259 -8.39 2.53 0.03
N PRO A 260 -9.43 3.33 -0.23
CA PRO A 260 -9.77 4.52 0.58
C PRO A 260 -9.90 4.24 2.08
N ASN A 261 -10.39 3.06 2.45
CA ASN A 261 -10.59 2.63 3.84
C ASN A 261 -9.31 2.08 4.52
N GLY A 262 -8.14 2.26 3.92
CA GLY A 262 -6.86 1.78 4.45
C GLY A 262 -6.57 0.28 4.25
N ARG A 263 -7.46 -0.48 3.61
CA ARG A 263 -7.14 -1.87 3.23
C ARG A 263 -6.14 -1.90 2.09
N VAL A 264 -5.15 -2.77 2.20
CA VAL A 264 -4.18 -3.05 1.14
C VAL A 264 -4.39 -4.46 0.63
N GLY A 265 -4.26 -4.63 -0.69
CA GLY A 265 -4.26 -5.96 -1.30
C GLY A 265 -3.05 -6.14 -2.21
N LEU A 266 -2.58 -7.36 -2.29
CA LEU A 266 -1.56 -7.81 -3.23
C LEU A 266 -2.26 -8.49 -4.40
N ARG A 267 -2.11 -7.97 -5.60
CA ARG A 267 -2.71 -8.52 -6.81
C ARG A 267 -1.81 -9.56 -7.47
N THR A 268 -0.52 -9.23 -7.60
CA THR A 268 0.51 -10.14 -8.11
C THR A 268 1.81 -9.92 -7.34
N LEU A 269 2.62 -10.97 -7.25
CA LEU A 269 3.93 -10.95 -6.60
C LEU A 269 4.97 -11.54 -7.55
N GLY A 270 5.92 -10.71 -8.01
CA GLY A 270 7.03 -11.16 -8.83
C GLY A 270 6.60 -11.80 -10.17
N GLU A 271 5.51 -11.30 -10.77
CA GLU A 271 4.99 -11.80 -12.05
C GLU A 271 6.04 -11.64 -13.15
N ALA A 272 6.39 -12.76 -13.78
CA ALA A 272 7.28 -12.83 -14.94
C ALA A 272 6.72 -13.77 -16.02
N GLY A 273 5.47 -14.21 -15.90
CA GLY A 273 4.83 -15.16 -16.83
C GLY A 273 4.60 -14.60 -18.24
N PHE A 274 4.76 -13.29 -18.43
CA PHE A 274 4.74 -12.64 -19.74
C PHE A 274 6.09 -12.73 -20.49
N MET A 275 7.14 -13.20 -19.82
CA MET A 275 8.46 -13.40 -20.42
C MET A 275 8.60 -14.84 -20.92
N PRO A 276 9.27 -15.09 -22.05
CA PRO A 276 9.71 -16.44 -22.43
C PRO A 276 10.54 -17.08 -21.31
N VAL A 277 10.38 -18.38 -21.11
CA VAL A 277 11.02 -19.12 -20.00
C VAL A 277 12.54 -18.93 -19.95
N ASN A 278 13.19 -18.91 -21.11
CA ASN A 278 14.64 -18.70 -21.25
C ASN A 278 15.10 -17.25 -20.98
N LYS A 279 14.17 -16.33 -20.77
CA LYS A 279 14.43 -14.92 -20.40
C LYS A 279 14.19 -14.64 -18.93
N VAL A 280 13.66 -15.59 -18.18
CA VAL A 280 13.41 -15.44 -16.74
C VAL A 280 14.71 -15.71 -15.97
N SER A 281 15.07 -14.83 -15.04
CA SER A 281 16.22 -15.02 -14.15
C SER A 281 15.96 -14.43 -12.77
N VAL A 282 16.60 -14.99 -11.74
CA VAL A 282 16.46 -14.56 -10.33
C VAL A 282 17.73 -13.88 -9.84
N LEU A 283 18.91 -14.45 -10.20
CA LEU A 283 20.26 -14.02 -9.84
C LEU A 283 21.04 -13.67 -11.10
#